data_2310da8fe07722b4039572d526a68fd2
#
_entry.id   2310da8fe07722b4039572d526a68fd2
#
_cell.length_a   1.000
_cell.length_b   1.000
_cell.length_c   1.000
_cell.angle_alpha   90.00
_cell.angle_beta   90.00
_cell.angle_gamma   90.00
#
_symmetry.space_group_name_H-M   'P 1'
#
loop_
_entity.id
_entity.type
_entity.pdbx_description
1 polymer ?
#
loop_
_entity_poly.entity_id
_entity_poly.type
_entity_poly.pdbx_seq_one_letter_code
_entity_poly.pdbx_strand_id
1 'polypeptide(L)'
;MELKSRAKINIGLHVHNLRSDGFHNISTLFQEISLHDSIKIEEADNFSCKTDCGNIPESDNFCTKAFRIAKKLNPELPNVSISINKAIPMNAGLGGGSSNGTAVLKGLNDLFNLSLDKNTLSLIAKEISSDSTFFIDGGFQFGTQRGEKLEPIKNIELPKHILLIHPNIKVSTKTAFNQLKNHLLNENMDI
;
A
#
# COMPACT_ATOMS: atom_id res chain seq x y z
N MET A 1 0.77 -16.05 -13.57
CA MET A 1 1.89 -15.18 -13.12
C MET A 1 2.00 -15.22 -11.60
N GLU A 2 3.22 -15.30 -11.06
CA GLU A 2 3.47 -15.25 -9.62
C GLU A 2 4.23 -13.97 -9.27
N LEU A 3 3.82 -13.31 -8.17
CA LEU A 3 4.34 -12.02 -7.74
C LEU A 3 4.67 -12.03 -6.25
N LYS A 4 5.69 -11.27 -5.87
CA LYS A 4 6.01 -10.95 -4.47
C LYS A 4 5.55 -9.53 -4.17
N SER A 5 4.66 -9.40 -3.21
CA SER A 5 4.12 -8.13 -2.75
C SER A 5 4.76 -7.77 -1.41
N ARG A 6 5.79 -6.93 -1.42
CA ARG A 6 6.62 -6.63 -0.26
C ARG A 6 5.95 -5.66 0.71
N ALA A 7 6.29 -5.78 1.99
CA ALA A 7 5.87 -4.85 3.03
C ALA A 7 6.71 -3.57 3.04
N LYS A 8 6.23 -2.55 3.75
CA LYS A 8 6.98 -1.33 4.07
C LYS A 8 7.01 -1.10 5.57
N ILE A 9 8.00 -0.35 6.01
CA ILE A 9 8.04 0.29 7.31
C ILE A 9 8.20 1.80 7.15
N ASN A 10 7.88 2.55 8.20
CA ASN A 10 8.19 3.96 8.32
C ASN A 10 9.40 4.12 9.26
N ILE A 11 10.50 4.65 8.75
CA ILE A 11 11.66 5.00 9.56
C ILE A 11 11.48 6.45 9.99
N GLY A 12 10.82 6.64 11.14
CA GLY A 12 10.35 7.95 11.56
C GLY A 12 9.07 8.39 10.83
N LEU A 13 8.16 8.96 11.58
CA LEU A 13 6.92 9.54 11.08
C LEU A 13 6.65 10.81 11.87
N HIS A 14 6.70 11.94 11.20
CA HIS A 14 6.28 13.22 11.75
C HIS A 14 4.89 13.56 11.23
N VAL A 15 3.97 13.82 12.16
CA VAL A 15 2.60 14.21 11.83
C VAL A 15 2.50 15.72 12.02
N HIS A 16 2.14 16.41 10.94
CA HIS A 16 1.96 17.87 10.92
C HIS A 16 0.48 18.24 11.15
N ASN A 17 0.17 19.49 10.84
CA ASN A 17 -1.16 20.07 10.99
C ASN A 17 -2.25 19.29 10.24
N LEU A 18 -3.47 19.40 10.76
CA LEU A 18 -4.69 18.91 10.12
C LEU A 18 -5.00 19.75 8.87
N ARG A 19 -5.31 19.06 7.79
CA ARG A 19 -5.73 19.63 6.50
C ARG A 19 -7.24 19.88 6.48
N SER A 20 -7.69 20.70 5.54
CA SER A 20 -9.12 20.95 5.29
C SER A 20 -9.90 19.71 4.84
N ASP A 21 -9.21 18.69 4.29
CA ASP A 21 -9.81 17.42 3.87
C ASP A 21 -9.92 16.39 5.01
N GLY A 22 -9.59 16.79 6.25
CA GLY A 22 -9.69 15.93 7.44
C GLY A 22 -8.50 14.98 7.65
N PHE A 23 -7.49 15.01 6.78
CA PHE A 23 -6.24 14.27 6.94
C PHE A 23 -5.13 15.15 7.53
N HIS A 24 -4.08 14.54 8.04
CA HIS A 24 -2.87 15.24 8.44
C HIS A 24 -1.84 15.27 7.30
N ASN A 25 -1.08 16.36 7.22
CA ASN A 25 0.20 16.29 6.52
C ASN A 25 1.16 15.44 7.34
N ILE A 26 1.96 14.65 6.66
CA ILE A 26 3.02 13.84 7.29
C ILE A 26 4.36 14.07 6.58
N SER A 27 5.43 13.79 7.29
CA SER A 27 6.77 13.57 6.72
C SER A 27 7.29 12.24 7.23
N THR A 28 7.68 11.36 6.32
CA THR A 28 8.11 10.01 6.70
C THR A 28 9.14 9.46 5.71
N LEU A 29 9.97 8.57 6.20
CA LEU A 29 10.85 7.76 5.38
C LEU A 29 10.23 6.37 5.24
N PHE A 30 9.80 6.05 4.04
CA PHE A 30 9.31 4.72 3.69
C PHE A 30 10.46 3.81 3.30
N GLN A 31 10.52 2.63 3.87
CA GLN A 31 11.45 1.57 3.49
C GLN A 31 10.70 0.29 3.15
N GLU A 32 10.90 -0.18 1.92
CA GLU A 32 10.48 -1.53 1.52
C GLU A 32 11.34 -2.57 2.23
N ILE A 33 10.73 -3.65 2.73
CA ILE A 33 11.42 -4.75 3.42
C ILE A 33 11.16 -6.09 2.73
N SER A 34 11.99 -7.10 3.04
CA SER A 34 11.92 -8.42 2.38
C SER A 34 10.68 -9.26 2.74
N LEU A 35 10.01 -8.94 3.85
CA LEU A 35 8.74 -9.58 4.20
C LEU A 35 7.71 -9.32 3.10
N HIS A 36 7.06 -10.35 2.57
CA HIS A 36 6.16 -10.22 1.44
C HIS A 36 5.02 -11.25 1.47
N ASP A 37 3.91 -10.89 0.86
CA ASP A 37 2.86 -11.83 0.47
C ASP A 37 3.18 -12.41 -0.92
N SER A 38 2.70 -13.62 -1.18
CA SER A 38 2.77 -14.24 -2.51
C SER A 38 1.42 -14.13 -3.20
N ILE A 39 1.41 -13.66 -4.44
CA ILE A 39 0.19 -13.47 -5.22
C ILE A 39 0.31 -14.28 -6.50
N LYS A 40 -0.73 -15.05 -6.83
CA LYS A 40 -0.87 -15.74 -8.11
C LYS A 40 -2.03 -15.13 -8.88
N ILE A 41 -1.79 -14.77 -10.15
CA ILE A 41 -2.81 -14.26 -11.07
C ILE A 41 -2.88 -15.21 -12.26
N GLU A 42 -4.07 -15.71 -12.57
CA GLU A 42 -4.36 -16.58 -13.69
C GLU A 42 -5.61 -16.07 -14.43
N GLU A 43 -5.62 -16.19 -15.75
CA GLU A 43 -6.83 -15.95 -16.54
C GLU A 43 -7.91 -16.95 -16.14
N ALA A 44 -9.16 -16.49 -16.09
CA ALA A 44 -10.32 -17.29 -15.67
C ALA A 44 -11.60 -16.82 -16.33
N ASP A 45 -12.60 -17.69 -16.43
CA ASP A 45 -13.93 -17.34 -16.98
C ASP A 45 -14.63 -16.27 -16.14
N ASN A 46 -14.45 -16.33 -14.81
CA ASN A 46 -15.04 -15.40 -13.86
C ASN A 46 -13.99 -14.81 -12.94
N PHE A 47 -14.17 -13.53 -12.58
CA PHE A 47 -13.30 -12.89 -11.61
C PHE A 47 -13.45 -13.52 -10.23
N SER A 48 -12.31 -13.77 -9.58
CA SER A 48 -12.28 -14.13 -8.16
C SER A 48 -11.01 -13.60 -7.49
N CYS A 49 -11.12 -13.27 -6.18
CA CYS A 49 -9.98 -12.86 -5.37
C CYS A 49 -10.08 -13.51 -4.00
N LYS A 50 -9.13 -14.38 -3.67
CA LYS A 50 -9.14 -15.18 -2.43
C LYS A 50 -7.86 -15.00 -1.65
N THR A 51 -7.98 -15.06 -0.32
CA THR A 51 -6.84 -15.07 0.61
C THR A 51 -6.87 -16.34 1.45
N ASP A 52 -5.72 -16.81 1.88
CA ASP A 52 -5.57 -17.98 2.78
C ASP A 52 -5.89 -17.66 4.25
N CYS A 53 -5.90 -16.38 4.64
CA CYS A 53 -6.04 -15.94 6.04
C CYS A 53 -7.42 -15.36 6.38
N GLY A 54 -8.49 -16.05 5.96
CA GLY A 54 -9.87 -15.67 6.27
C GLY A 54 -10.51 -14.73 5.24
N ASN A 55 -11.80 -14.43 5.45
CA ASN A 55 -12.57 -13.65 4.48
C ASN A 55 -12.31 -12.16 4.64
N ILE A 56 -11.49 -11.61 3.76
CA ILE A 56 -11.55 -10.18 3.45
C ILE A 56 -12.71 -10.02 2.47
N PRO A 57 -13.76 -9.23 2.79
CA PRO A 57 -14.83 -8.98 1.84
C PRO A 57 -14.26 -8.53 0.50
N GLU A 58 -14.77 -9.06 -0.59
CA GLU A 58 -14.25 -8.72 -1.92
C GLU A 58 -14.31 -7.21 -2.19
N SER A 59 -15.33 -6.52 -1.65
CA SER A 59 -15.48 -5.06 -1.70
C SER A 59 -14.31 -4.30 -1.06
N ASP A 60 -13.70 -4.87 -0.03
CA ASP A 60 -12.67 -4.22 0.79
C ASP A 60 -11.26 -4.64 0.38
N ASN A 61 -11.16 -5.58 -0.57
CA ASN A 61 -9.88 -6.10 -1.03
C ASN A 61 -9.27 -5.18 -2.10
N PHE A 62 -8.09 -4.65 -1.83
CA PHE A 62 -7.40 -3.74 -2.75
C PHE A 62 -6.98 -4.41 -4.06
N CYS A 63 -6.81 -5.73 -4.10
CA CYS A 63 -6.58 -6.47 -5.34
C CYS A 63 -7.83 -6.45 -6.23
N THR A 64 -9.01 -6.64 -5.64
CA THR A 64 -10.29 -6.49 -6.33
C THR A 64 -10.46 -5.07 -6.87
N LYS A 65 -10.13 -4.08 -6.06
CA LYS A 65 -10.20 -2.68 -6.49
C LYS A 65 -9.26 -2.39 -7.65
N ALA A 66 -8.02 -2.90 -7.60
CA ALA A 66 -7.05 -2.78 -8.68
C ALA A 66 -7.57 -3.39 -9.99
N PHE A 67 -8.10 -4.63 -9.93
CA PHE A 67 -8.69 -5.28 -11.08
C PHE A 67 -9.87 -4.49 -11.66
N ARG A 68 -10.80 -4.03 -10.82
CA ARG A 68 -11.97 -3.26 -11.27
C ARG A 68 -11.59 -1.95 -11.97
N ILE A 69 -10.57 -1.25 -11.45
CA ILE A 69 -10.06 -0.03 -12.12
C ILE A 69 -9.43 -0.39 -13.45
N ALA A 70 -8.57 -1.40 -13.50
CA ALA A 70 -7.93 -1.85 -14.74
C ALA A 70 -8.98 -2.29 -15.78
N LYS A 71 -10.01 -3.05 -15.36
CA LYS A 71 -11.12 -3.49 -16.21
C LYS A 71 -11.96 -2.32 -16.75
N LYS A 72 -12.16 -1.27 -15.94
CA LYS A 72 -12.85 -0.04 -16.37
C LYS A 72 -12.06 0.72 -17.43
N LEU A 73 -10.74 0.77 -17.31
CA LEU A 73 -9.85 1.42 -18.28
C LEU A 73 -9.68 0.60 -19.56
N ASN A 74 -9.70 -0.72 -19.45
CA ASN A 74 -9.64 -1.66 -20.56
C ASN A 74 -10.78 -2.69 -20.46
N PRO A 75 -11.95 -2.43 -21.04
CA PRO A 75 -13.09 -3.34 -21.00
C PRO A 75 -12.82 -4.74 -21.56
N GLU A 76 -11.84 -4.87 -22.47
CA GLU A 76 -11.44 -6.16 -23.07
C GLU A 76 -10.50 -6.98 -22.15
N LEU A 77 -10.04 -6.42 -21.02
CA LEU A 77 -9.21 -7.15 -20.07
C LEU A 77 -9.91 -8.46 -19.65
N PRO A 78 -9.30 -9.65 -19.82
CA PRO A 78 -9.90 -10.91 -19.38
C PRO A 78 -10.20 -10.93 -17.88
N ASN A 79 -11.13 -11.78 -17.45
CA ASN A 79 -11.30 -12.06 -16.04
C ASN A 79 -10.12 -12.86 -15.52
N VAL A 80 -9.84 -12.71 -14.24
CA VAL A 80 -8.72 -13.37 -13.57
C VAL A 80 -9.13 -13.98 -12.24
N SER A 81 -8.46 -15.06 -11.87
CA SER A 81 -8.42 -15.61 -10.52
C SER A 81 -7.17 -15.08 -9.81
N ILE A 82 -7.36 -14.43 -8.67
CA ILE A 82 -6.28 -13.91 -7.82
C ILE A 82 -6.25 -14.72 -6.53
N SER A 83 -5.13 -15.35 -6.24
CA SER A 83 -4.88 -16.07 -4.99
C SER A 83 -3.77 -15.39 -4.22
N ILE A 84 -4.01 -15.08 -2.94
CA ILE A 84 -3.07 -14.37 -2.08
C ILE A 84 -2.72 -15.24 -0.88
N ASN A 85 -1.43 -15.55 -0.73
CA ASN A 85 -0.88 -16.19 0.46
C ASN A 85 -0.25 -15.10 1.33
N LYS A 86 -0.84 -14.88 2.52
CA LYS A 86 -0.52 -13.78 3.42
C LYS A 86 0.59 -14.16 4.42
N ALA A 87 1.71 -13.45 4.33
CA ALA A 87 2.77 -13.47 5.33
C ALA A 87 2.89 -12.13 6.07
N ILE A 88 2.44 -11.03 5.45
CA ILE A 88 2.44 -9.71 6.08
C ILE A 88 1.27 -9.64 7.07
N PRO A 89 1.51 -9.37 8.37
CA PRO A 89 0.45 -9.19 9.36
C PRO A 89 -0.56 -8.13 8.94
N MET A 90 -1.85 -8.46 9.07
CA MET A 90 -2.93 -7.53 8.75
C MET A 90 -3.06 -6.44 9.81
N ASN A 91 -3.39 -5.21 9.40
CA ASN A 91 -3.59 -4.06 10.30
C ASN A 91 -2.37 -3.71 11.16
N ALA A 92 -1.17 -4.06 10.70
CA ALA A 92 0.09 -3.82 11.39
C ALA A 92 0.85 -2.57 10.92
N GLY A 93 0.25 -1.73 10.07
CA GLY A 93 0.92 -0.55 9.51
C GLY A 93 1.97 -0.85 8.43
N LEU A 94 2.07 -2.11 7.99
CA LEU A 94 3.10 -2.60 7.06
C LEU A 94 2.73 -2.45 5.57
N GLY A 95 1.59 -1.86 5.26
CA GLY A 95 1.15 -1.59 3.90
C GLY A 95 0.79 -2.83 3.07
N GLY A 96 0.59 -4.01 3.69
CA GLY A 96 0.40 -5.27 2.97
C GLY A 96 -0.74 -5.26 1.96
N GLY A 97 -1.93 -4.75 2.33
CA GLY A 97 -3.05 -4.64 1.39
C GLY A 97 -2.76 -3.71 0.21
N SER A 98 -2.17 -2.54 0.49
CA SER A 98 -1.78 -1.55 -0.54
C SER A 98 -0.73 -2.12 -1.50
N SER A 99 0.25 -2.85 -0.95
CA SER A 99 1.25 -3.56 -1.72
C SER A 99 0.60 -4.62 -2.63
N ASN A 100 -0.33 -5.41 -2.08
CA ASN A 100 -1.04 -6.45 -2.84
C ASN A 100 -1.82 -5.82 -4.01
N GLY A 101 -2.59 -4.76 -3.77
CA GLY A 101 -3.33 -4.05 -4.82
C GLY A 101 -2.42 -3.49 -5.91
N THR A 102 -1.27 -2.90 -5.53
CA THR A 102 -0.29 -2.38 -6.49
C THR A 102 0.40 -3.50 -7.26
N ALA A 103 0.74 -4.61 -6.60
CA ALA A 103 1.33 -5.77 -7.27
C ALA A 103 0.37 -6.37 -8.30
N VAL A 104 -0.91 -6.48 -7.97
CA VAL A 104 -1.95 -6.92 -8.92
C VAL A 104 -2.05 -5.95 -10.10
N LEU A 105 -2.10 -4.64 -9.86
CA LEU A 105 -2.15 -3.64 -10.93
C LEU A 105 -0.96 -3.79 -11.90
N LYS A 106 0.26 -3.89 -11.37
CA LYS A 106 1.47 -4.10 -12.18
C LYS A 106 1.42 -5.45 -12.91
N GLY A 107 1.02 -6.50 -12.20
CA GLY A 107 0.90 -7.84 -12.77
C GLY A 107 -0.12 -7.92 -13.91
N LEU A 108 -1.26 -7.24 -13.81
CA LEU A 108 -2.24 -7.15 -14.91
C LEU A 108 -1.68 -6.37 -16.10
N ASN A 109 -0.96 -5.27 -15.83
CA ASN A 109 -0.29 -4.50 -16.88
C ASN A 109 0.69 -5.35 -17.68
N ASP A 110 1.50 -6.14 -16.98
CA ASP A 110 2.52 -6.99 -17.59
C ASP A 110 1.92 -8.22 -18.28
N LEU A 111 0.96 -8.91 -17.61
CA LEU A 111 0.36 -10.15 -18.11
C LEU A 111 -0.45 -9.95 -19.38
N PHE A 112 -1.16 -8.81 -19.49
CA PHE A 112 -2.05 -8.51 -20.60
C PHE A 112 -1.53 -7.37 -21.51
N ASN A 113 -0.26 -6.95 -21.34
CA ASN A 113 0.39 -5.92 -22.17
C ASN A 113 -0.47 -4.64 -22.27
N LEU A 114 -1.00 -4.14 -21.14
CA LEU A 114 -1.90 -2.98 -21.14
C LEU A 114 -1.17 -1.68 -21.50
N SER A 115 0.16 -1.69 -21.57
CA SER A 115 1.00 -0.55 -21.95
C SER A 115 0.79 0.69 -21.07
N LEU A 116 0.39 0.49 -19.81
CA LEU A 116 0.26 1.58 -18.84
C LEU A 116 1.66 2.03 -18.41
N ASP A 117 1.96 3.29 -18.64
CA ASP A 117 3.22 3.87 -18.18
C ASP A 117 3.22 4.08 -16.64
N LYS A 118 4.38 4.40 -16.10
CA LYS A 118 4.57 4.60 -14.66
C LYS A 118 3.67 5.70 -14.09
N ASN A 119 3.44 6.79 -14.85
CA ASN A 119 2.61 7.88 -14.38
C ASN A 119 1.15 7.44 -14.25
N THR A 120 0.64 6.73 -15.25
CA THR A 120 -0.70 6.14 -15.24
C THR A 120 -0.85 5.12 -14.11
N LEU A 121 0.12 4.22 -13.92
CA LEU A 121 0.13 3.27 -12.81
C LEU A 121 0.10 3.99 -11.45
N SER A 122 0.85 5.09 -11.29
CA SER A 122 0.86 5.88 -10.06
C SER A 122 -0.49 6.56 -9.79
N LEU A 123 -1.16 7.07 -10.83
CA LEU A 123 -2.49 7.65 -10.71
C LEU A 123 -3.52 6.60 -10.26
N ILE A 124 -3.51 5.41 -10.86
CA ILE A 124 -4.38 4.31 -10.48
C ILE A 124 -4.08 3.82 -9.06
N ALA A 125 -2.80 3.68 -8.70
CA ALA A 125 -2.39 3.27 -7.36
C ALA A 125 -2.91 4.23 -6.28
N LYS A 126 -2.91 5.54 -6.54
CA LYS A 126 -3.46 6.56 -5.66
C LYS A 126 -4.96 6.37 -5.41
N GLU A 127 -5.71 5.88 -6.39
CA GLU A 127 -7.12 5.53 -6.22
C GLU A 127 -7.30 4.27 -5.36
N ILE A 128 -6.36 3.31 -5.41
CA ILE A 128 -6.43 2.09 -4.61
C ILE A 128 -6.32 2.43 -3.13
N SER A 129 -5.22 3.08 -2.72
CA SER A 129 -5.02 3.56 -1.35
C SER A 129 -3.88 4.59 -1.26
N SER A 130 -3.78 5.30 -0.12
CA SER A 130 -2.71 6.30 0.10
C SER A 130 -1.31 5.70 0.00
N ASP A 131 -1.10 4.48 0.53
CA ASP A 131 0.21 3.83 0.54
C ASP A 131 0.55 3.14 -0.80
N SER A 132 -0.44 2.92 -1.68
CA SER A 132 -0.25 2.14 -2.91
C SER A 132 0.75 2.79 -3.87
N THR A 133 0.82 4.11 -3.90
CA THR A 133 1.75 4.85 -4.76
C THR A 133 3.20 4.53 -4.44
N PHE A 134 3.53 4.31 -3.15
CA PHE A 134 4.87 3.92 -2.72
C PHE A 134 5.34 2.63 -3.40
N PHE A 135 4.44 1.65 -3.54
CA PHE A 135 4.78 0.32 -4.08
C PHE A 135 4.93 0.28 -5.61
N ILE A 136 4.69 1.40 -6.31
CA ILE A 136 5.03 1.49 -7.74
C ILE A 136 6.54 1.33 -7.92
N ASP A 137 7.34 2.05 -7.15
CA ASP A 137 8.80 1.99 -7.17
C ASP A 137 9.38 1.16 -6.04
N GLY A 138 8.74 1.15 -4.87
CA GLY A 138 9.28 0.52 -3.68
C GLY A 138 10.58 1.19 -3.19
N GLY A 139 11.46 0.40 -2.56
CA GLY A 139 12.78 0.84 -2.14
C GLY A 139 12.75 1.79 -0.93
N PHE A 140 13.54 2.88 -1.00
CA PHE A 140 13.64 3.89 0.06
C PHE A 140 13.23 5.26 -0.46
N GLN A 141 12.18 5.85 0.13
CA GLN A 141 11.57 7.07 -0.36
C GLN A 141 11.18 8.00 0.79
N PHE A 142 11.33 9.31 0.58
CA PHE A 142 10.77 10.34 1.44
C PHE A 142 9.35 10.65 1.00
N GLY A 143 8.41 10.53 1.92
CA GLY A 143 6.99 10.78 1.68
C GLY A 143 6.51 12.03 2.41
N THR A 144 5.76 12.87 1.70
CA THR A 144 5.13 14.09 2.24
C THR A 144 3.65 14.15 1.89
N GLN A 145 2.96 15.18 2.35
CA GLN A 145 1.51 15.35 2.28
C GLN A 145 0.80 14.26 3.10
N ARG A 146 -0.02 13.38 2.49
CA ARG A 146 -0.61 12.21 3.15
C ARG A 146 0.26 10.94 3.02
N GLY A 147 1.48 11.08 2.49
CA GLY A 147 2.40 10.00 2.12
C GLY A 147 2.40 9.67 0.62
N GLU A 148 1.60 10.36 -0.18
CA GLU A 148 1.48 10.11 -1.62
C GLU A 148 2.44 10.92 -2.49
N LYS A 149 3.04 12.01 -1.97
CA LYS A 149 4.13 12.72 -2.66
C LYS A 149 5.44 12.10 -2.24
N LEU A 150 6.07 11.40 -3.16
CA LEU A 150 7.21 10.51 -2.92
C LEU A 150 8.44 10.99 -3.69
N GLU A 151 9.57 11.02 -3.01
CA GLU A 151 10.88 11.36 -3.56
C GLU A 151 11.86 10.23 -3.24
N PRO A 152 12.40 9.52 -4.25
CA PRO A 152 13.37 8.45 -4.03
C PRO A 152 14.63 8.98 -3.36
N ILE A 153 15.10 8.30 -2.32
CA ILE A 153 16.36 8.60 -1.65
C ILE A 153 17.42 7.63 -2.17
N LYS A 154 18.52 8.20 -2.67
CA LYS A 154 19.66 7.45 -3.19
C LYS A 154 20.89 7.67 -2.30
N ASN A 155 21.86 6.75 -2.38
CA ASN A 155 23.16 6.86 -1.73
C ASN A 155 23.13 6.89 -0.20
N ILE A 156 22.14 6.23 0.41
CA ILE A 156 22.11 6.00 1.86
C ILE A 156 22.28 4.50 2.10
N GLU A 157 23.24 4.14 2.94
CA GLU A 157 23.36 2.77 3.43
C GLU A 157 22.36 2.53 4.56
N LEU A 158 21.45 1.61 4.31
CA LEU A 158 20.48 1.16 5.32
C LEU A 158 21.00 -0.10 6.02
N PRO A 159 20.55 -0.37 7.26
CA PRO A 159 20.89 -1.61 7.95
C PRO A 159 20.53 -2.83 7.09
N LYS A 160 21.46 -3.78 6.97
CA LYS A 160 21.25 -5.02 6.19
C LYS A 160 20.14 -5.90 6.78
N HIS A 161 19.93 -5.79 8.09
CA HIS A 161 18.98 -6.59 8.83
C HIS A 161 18.07 -5.70 9.66
N ILE A 162 16.77 -5.96 9.59
CA ILE A 162 15.74 -5.29 10.37
C ILE A 162 14.97 -6.35 11.13
N LEU A 163 14.92 -6.22 12.47
CA LEU A 163 14.06 -7.04 13.31
C LEU A 163 12.69 -6.40 13.43
N LEU A 164 11.66 -7.08 12.93
CA LEU A 164 10.27 -6.66 13.04
C LEU A 164 9.59 -7.44 14.17
N ILE A 165 9.07 -6.73 15.18
CA ILE A 165 8.30 -7.32 16.29
C ILE A 165 6.85 -6.88 16.15
N HIS A 166 5.94 -7.85 16.00
CA HIS A 166 4.50 -7.62 15.91
C HIS A 166 3.78 -8.26 17.12
N PRO A 167 3.28 -7.45 18.07
CA PRO A 167 2.72 -7.96 19.33
C PRO A 167 1.28 -8.50 19.23
N ASN A 168 0.72 -8.63 18.04
CA ASN A 168 -0.68 -9.02 17.78
C ASN A 168 -1.74 -8.09 18.40
N ILE A 169 -1.37 -6.86 18.71
CA ILE A 169 -2.29 -5.84 19.22
C ILE A 169 -2.82 -5.04 18.04
N LYS A 170 -4.14 -5.05 17.84
CA LYS A 170 -4.79 -4.27 16.78
C LYS A 170 -4.87 -2.80 17.17
N VAL A 171 -4.26 -1.92 16.40
CA VAL A 171 -4.39 -0.47 16.54
C VAL A 171 -5.05 0.10 15.29
N SER A 172 -6.19 0.74 15.46
CA SER A 172 -6.85 1.45 14.35
C SER A 172 -6.07 2.72 14.02
N THR A 173 -5.65 2.88 12.78
CA THR A 173 -5.01 4.10 12.28
C THR A 173 -5.86 5.33 12.56
N LYS A 174 -7.18 5.24 12.33
CA LYS A 174 -8.13 6.33 12.62
C LYS A 174 -8.12 6.73 14.11
N THR A 175 -8.11 5.74 15.00
CA THR A 175 -8.07 6.00 16.46
C THR A 175 -6.76 6.64 16.86
N ALA A 176 -5.62 6.17 16.33
CA ALA A 176 -4.30 6.72 16.62
C ALA A 176 -4.21 8.20 16.19
N PHE A 177 -4.63 8.53 14.96
CA PHE A 177 -4.64 9.92 14.49
C PHE A 177 -5.64 10.81 15.24
N ASN A 178 -6.80 10.28 15.67
CA ASN A 178 -7.75 11.04 16.49
C ASN A 178 -7.20 11.36 17.88
N GLN A 179 -6.43 10.46 18.48
CA GLN A 179 -5.78 10.70 19.79
C GLN A 179 -4.69 11.77 19.68
N LEU A 180 -3.90 11.75 18.60
CA LEU A 180 -2.92 12.82 18.31
C LEU A 180 -3.57 14.20 18.22
N LYS A 181 -4.74 14.30 17.62
CA LYS A 181 -5.48 15.57 17.51
C LYS A 181 -5.76 16.20 18.89
N ASN A 182 -6.12 15.39 19.88
CA ASN A 182 -6.37 15.86 21.24
C ASN A 182 -5.08 16.26 21.96
N HIS A 183 -3.96 15.63 21.66
CA HIS A 183 -2.65 15.96 22.24
C HIS A 183 -2.08 17.27 21.69
N LEU A 184 -2.11 17.46 20.38
CA LEU A 184 -1.61 18.67 19.70
C LEU A 184 -2.43 19.93 20.01
N LEU A 185 -3.71 19.78 20.42
CA LEU A 185 -4.53 20.91 20.86
C LEU A 185 -4.25 21.33 22.30
N ASN A 186 -3.63 20.47 23.12
CA ASN A 186 -3.33 20.74 24.52
C ASN A 186 -1.89 21.19 24.76
N GLU A 187 -1.00 21.05 23.79
CA GLU A 187 0.35 21.56 23.83
C GLU A 187 0.42 22.84 22.97
N ASN A 188 0.25 24.00 23.62
CA ASN A 188 0.85 25.24 23.12
C ASN A 188 2.36 25.04 23.17
N MET A 189 2.94 24.40 22.16
CA MET A 189 4.37 24.38 22.01
C MET A 189 4.79 25.72 21.42
N ASP A 190 5.23 26.62 22.29
CA ASP A 190 6.12 27.70 21.93
C ASP A 190 7.39 27.07 21.36
N ILE A 191 7.63 27.24 20.07
CA ILE A 191 8.89 26.94 19.40
C ILE A 191 9.67 28.27 19.28
#